data_985bef08880f04bb9b87a2685f959bca
#
_entry.id   985bef08880f04bb9b87a2685f959bca
#
_cell.length_a   1.000
_cell.length_b   1.000
_cell.length_c   1.000
_cell.angle_alpha   90.00
_cell.angle_beta   90.00
_cell.angle_gamma   90.00
#
_symmetry.space_group_name_H-M   'P 1'
#
loop_
_entity.id
_entity.type
_entity.pdbx_description
1 polymer ?
#
loop_
_entity_poly.entity_id
_entity_poly.type
_entity_poly.pdbx_seq_one_letter_code
_entity_poly.pdbx_strand_id
1 'polypeptide(L)'
;MLGLIDRTIIYDLILAIHQNQQARVSQLLLQFRQQALDVSLVLDQLVSTLHELALLQYLPDLALKYSEEINQKILQLSKLISAQDLQLYYQIACKGRSDLQLAVTQEQGFEMCVLRLLAFRPLSVGEITVGGNNNPHHVDVPQPSVISSHVQQLQQTPQPVNIQLAVQQEV
;
A
#
# COMPACT_ATOMS: atom_id res chain seq x y z
N MET A 1 26.19 -9.15 21.86
CA MET A 1 24.88 -8.67 22.27
C MET A 1 24.03 -8.41 21.06
N LEU A 2 23.01 -9.21 20.88
CA LEU A 2 22.03 -8.96 19.86
C LEU A 2 21.30 -7.67 20.23
N GLY A 3 21.50 -6.62 19.45
CA GLY A 3 20.85 -5.34 19.68
C GLY A 3 19.34 -5.49 19.63
N LEU A 4 18.70 -5.42 20.76
CA LEU A 4 17.27 -5.25 20.84
C LEU A 4 16.94 -3.90 20.20
N ILE A 5 16.10 -3.93 19.19
CA ILE A 5 15.65 -2.71 18.54
C ILE A 5 14.76 -1.97 19.55
N ASP A 6 15.10 -0.71 19.78
CA ASP A 6 14.30 0.14 20.66
C ASP A 6 12.93 0.38 20.02
N ARG A 7 11.86 0.02 20.72
CA ARG A 7 10.49 0.21 20.27
C ARG A 7 10.17 1.67 19.99
N THR A 8 10.78 2.59 20.71
CA THR A 8 10.56 4.03 20.51
C THR A 8 11.00 4.49 19.13
N ILE A 9 12.04 3.90 18.55
CA ILE A 9 12.47 4.18 17.17
C ILE A 9 11.40 3.76 16.17
N ILE A 10 10.74 2.64 16.41
CA ILE A 10 9.65 2.16 15.54
C ILE A 10 8.44 3.12 15.61
N TYR A 11 8.09 3.58 16.80
CA TYR A 11 7.01 4.57 16.97
C TYR A 11 7.35 5.90 16.29
N ASP A 12 8.60 6.35 16.42
CA ASP A 12 9.08 7.55 15.74
C ASP A 12 9.02 7.39 14.22
N LEU A 13 9.39 6.23 13.71
CA LEU A 13 9.31 5.94 12.27
C LEU A 13 7.86 5.98 11.77
N ILE A 14 6.94 5.33 12.46
CA ILE A 14 5.50 5.33 12.10
C ILE A 14 4.97 6.76 12.11
N LEU A 15 5.27 7.52 13.15
CA LEU A 15 4.84 8.91 13.28
C LEU A 15 5.40 9.79 12.16
N ALA A 16 6.69 9.66 11.88
CA ALA A 16 7.36 10.42 10.83
C ALA A 16 6.79 10.10 9.44
N ILE A 17 6.47 8.84 9.17
CA ILE A 17 5.82 8.42 7.94
C ILE A 17 4.42 9.03 7.86
N HIS A 18 3.63 8.90 8.91
CA HIS A 18 2.25 9.39 8.92
C HIS A 18 2.16 10.91 8.75
N GLN A 19 3.06 11.65 9.37
CA GLN A 19 3.14 13.11 9.29
C GLN A 19 3.93 13.62 8.09
N ASN A 20 4.42 12.72 7.22
CA ASN A 20 5.25 13.07 6.06
C ASN A 20 6.51 13.88 6.42
N GLN A 21 7.12 13.54 7.50
CA GLN A 21 8.38 14.13 7.94
C GLN A 21 9.57 13.46 7.22
N GLN A 22 9.77 13.79 5.95
CA GLN A 22 10.76 13.14 5.10
C GLN A 22 12.19 13.25 5.66
N ALA A 23 12.54 14.39 6.22
CA ALA A 23 13.86 14.59 6.86
C ALA A 23 14.05 13.66 8.04
N ARG A 24 13.01 13.47 8.86
CA ARG A 24 13.09 12.55 10.02
C ARG A 24 13.18 11.09 9.57
N VAL A 25 12.42 10.70 8.56
CA VAL A 25 12.50 9.35 7.97
C VAL A 25 13.91 9.09 7.43
N SER A 26 14.49 10.04 6.72
CA SER A 26 15.85 9.96 6.20
C SER A 26 16.89 9.79 7.32
N GLN A 27 16.75 10.55 8.42
CA GLN A 27 17.63 10.40 9.59
C GLN A 27 17.52 9.01 10.21
N LEU A 28 16.31 8.48 10.35
CA LEU A 28 16.09 7.15 10.91
C LEU A 28 16.66 6.05 10.03
N LEU A 29 16.49 6.13 8.72
CA LEU A 29 17.08 5.18 7.78
C LEU A 29 18.60 5.21 7.82
N LEU A 30 19.19 6.40 7.90
CA LEU A 30 20.63 6.55 8.04
C LEU A 30 21.13 5.95 9.36
N GLN A 31 20.41 6.17 10.46
CA GLN A 31 20.71 5.59 11.76
C GLN A 31 20.71 4.05 11.71
N PHE A 32 19.72 3.46 11.04
CA PHE A 32 19.65 2.00 10.87
C PHE A 32 20.85 1.46 10.10
N ARG A 33 21.29 2.15 9.05
CA ARG A 33 22.50 1.80 8.30
C ARG A 33 23.77 1.92 9.17
N GLN A 34 23.93 3.02 9.88
CA GLN A 34 25.11 3.28 10.71
C GLN A 34 25.24 2.29 11.86
N GLN A 35 24.14 1.89 12.46
CA GLN A 35 24.10 0.91 13.54
C GLN A 35 24.12 -0.53 13.04
N ALA A 36 24.12 -0.74 11.72
CA ALA A 36 24.04 -2.06 11.08
C ALA A 36 22.93 -2.94 11.67
N LEU A 37 21.76 -2.35 11.89
CA LEU A 37 20.60 -3.06 12.43
C LEU A 37 20.09 -4.09 11.41
N ASP A 38 19.64 -5.22 11.92
CA ASP A 38 18.95 -6.20 11.08
C ASP A 38 17.57 -5.64 10.67
N VAL A 39 17.48 -5.22 9.41
CA VAL A 39 16.27 -4.59 8.87
C VAL A 39 15.09 -5.56 8.80
N SER A 40 15.33 -6.86 8.76
CA SER A 40 14.25 -7.85 8.85
C SER A 40 13.58 -7.82 10.22
N LEU A 41 14.36 -7.67 11.28
CA LEU A 41 13.84 -7.51 12.64
C LEU A 41 13.15 -6.15 12.83
N VAL A 42 13.70 -5.09 12.24
CA VAL A 42 13.03 -3.76 12.24
C VAL A 42 11.66 -3.86 11.58
N LEU A 43 11.58 -4.52 10.46
CA LEU A 43 10.32 -4.69 9.73
C LEU A 43 9.34 -5.59 10.48
N ASP A 44 9.81 -6.67 11.12
CA ASP A 44 8.98 -7.49 12.00
C ASP A 44 8.40 -6.67 13.16
N GLN A 45 9.20 -5.81 13.78
CA GLN A 45 8.75 -4.89 14.82
C GLN A 45 7.73 -3.88 14.30
N LEU A 46 7.95 -3.37 13.08
CA LEU A 46 7.02 -2.44 12.43
C LEU A 46 5.66 -3.11 12.21
N VAL A 47 5.63 -4.30 11.63
CA VAL A 47 4.41 -5.08 11.41
C VAL A 47 3.68 -5.35 12.72
N SER A 48 4.41 -5.81 13.74
CA SER A 48 3.83 -6.09 15.07
C SER A 48 3.25 -4.84 15.72
N THR A 49 3.94 -3.71 15.60
CA THR A 49 3.45 -2.43 16.17
C THR A 49 2.18 -1.95 15.47
N LEU A 50 2.12 -2.04 14.15
CA LEU A 50 0.91 -1.69 13.39
C LEU A 50 -0.27 -2.60 13.77
N HIS A 51 -0.02 -3.87 14.01
CA HIS A 51 -1.02 -4.81 14.50
C HIS A 51 -1.52 -4.42 15.90
N GLU A 52 -0.62 -4.08 16.82
CA GLU A 52 -0.98 -3.63 18.18
C GLU A 52 -1.83 -2.35 18.15
N LEU A 53 -1.46 -1.40 17.29
CA LEU A 53 -2.24 -0.17 17.12
C LEU A 53 -3.66 -0.46 16.63
N ALA A 54 -3.80 -1.36 15.66
CA ALA A 54 -5.10 -1.78 15.15
C ALA A 54 -5.94 -2.50 16.21
N LEU A 55 -5.34 -3.38 16.99
CA LEU A 55 -6.01 -4.06 18.10
C LEU A 55 -6.56 -3.05 19.11
N LEU A 56 -5.79 -2.05 19.49
CA LEU A 56 -6.22 -1.03 20.45
C LEU A 56 -7.37 -0.17 19.94
N GLN A 57 -7.46 0.06 18.65
CA GLN A 57 -8.57 0.82 18.06
C GLN A 57 -9.90 0.07 18.18
N TYR A 58 -9.89 -1.24 18.00
CA TYR A 58 -11.08 -2.08 18.06
C TYR A 58 -11.34 -2.65 19.45
N LEU A 59 -10.29 -2.92 20.19
CA LEU A 59 -10.33 -3.60 21.49
C LEU A 59 -9.52 -2.80 22.53
N PRO A 60 -9.99 -1.61 22.93
CA PRO A 60 -9.22 -0.71 23.79
C PRO A 60 -8.98 -1.27 25.21
N ASP A 61 -9.75 -2.28 25.60
CA ASP A 61 -9.61 -2.93 26.91
C ASP A 61 -8.52 -3.99 26.96
N LEU A 62 -7.89 -4.30 25.82
CA LEU A 62 -6.74 -5.18 25.79
C LEU A 62 -5.58 -4.56 26.59
N ALA A 63 -5.19 -5.21 27.67
CA ALA A 63 -4.07 -4.74 28.47
C ALA A 63 -2.76 -4.89 27.71
N LEU A 64 -2.09 -3.76 27.50
CA LEU A 64 -0.74 -3.73 26.99
C LEU A 64 0.24 -4.09 28.09
N LYS A 65 1.16 -5.01 27.79
CA LYS A 65 2.13 -5.55 28.75
C LYS A 65 3.44 -4.77 28.75
N TYR A 66 3.39 -3.47 28.49
CA TYR A 66 4.56 -2.62 28.42
C TYR A 66 4.61 -1.64 29.57
N SER A 67 5.69 -0.87 29.66
CA SER A 67 5.77 0.23 30.60
C SER A 67 4.70 1.28 30.30
N GLU A 68 4.32 2.05 31.31
CA GLU A 68 3.31 3.09 31.14
C GLU A 68 3.69 4.12 30.07
N GLU A 69 4.97 4.47 29.97
CA GLU A 69 5.48 5.39 28.94
C GLU A 69 5.26 4.84 27.53
N ILE A 70 5.55 3.57 27.30
CA ILE A 70 5.33 2.90 26.01
C ILE A 70 3.84 2.80 25.72
N ASN A 71 3.03 2.43 26.69
CA ASN A 71 1.58 2.35 26.55
C ASN A 71 0.96 3.69 26.15
N GLN A 72 1.45 4.78 26.74
CA GLN A 72 1.02 6.14 26.40
C GLN A 72 1.33 6.49 24.93
N LYS A 73 2.52 6.16 24.46
CA LYS A 73 2.92 6.37 23.05
C LYS A 73 2.07 5.57 22.08
N ILE A 74 1.80 4.31 22.38
CA ILE A 74 0.95 3.45 21.56
C ILE A 74 -0.48 3.99 21.50
N LEU A 75 -1.05 4.37 22.63
CA LEU A 75 -2.38 4.98 22.69
C LEU A 75 -2.45 6.27 21.88
N GLN A 76 -1.44 7.11 21.98
CA GLN A 76 -1.37 8.36 21.23
C GLN A 76 -1.35 8.10 19.71
N LEU A 77 -0.53 7.17 19.24
CA LEU A 77 -0.48 6.78 17.82
C LEU A 77 -1.81 6.16 17.36
N SER A 78 -2.44 5.32 18.18
CA SER A 78 -3.70 4.69 17.83
C SER A 78 -4.84 5.70 17.66
N LYS A 79 -4.78 6.85 18.33
CA LYS A 79 -5.73 7.94 18.16
C LYS A 79 -5.43 8.83 16.98
N LEU A 80 -4.14 8.93 16.61
CA LEU A 80 -3.68 9.80 15.53
C LEU A 80 -3.94 9.22 14.15
N ILE A 81 -3.79 7.90 13.99
CA ILE A 81 -3.88 7.20 12.72
C ILE A 81 -5.26 6.56 12.59
N SER A 82 -5.95 6.81 11.48
CA SER A 82 -7.25 6.20 11.23
C SER A 82 -7.17 4.68 11.07
N ALA A 83 -8.26 3.98 11.33
CA ALA A 83 -8.33 2.54 11.17
C ALA A 83 -8.05 2.09 9.73
N GLN A 84 -8.53 2.84 8.74
CA GLN A 84 -8.28 2.57 7.33
C GLN A 84 -6.80 2.71 6.98
N ASP A 85 -6.16 3.75 7.47
CA ASP A 85 -4.74 4.01 7.23
C ASP A 85 -3.87 2.95 7.89
N LEU A 86 -4.19 2.52 9.10
CA LEU A 86 -3.50 1.43 9.77
C LEU A 86 -3.59 0.12 8.99
N GLN A 87 -4.76 -0.21 8.43
CA GLN A 87 -4.92 -1.40 7.60
C GLN A 87 -4.04 -1.32 6.35
N LEU A 88 -3.99 -0.16 5.71
CA LEU A 88 -3.15 0.06 4.55
C LEU A 88 -1.67 -0.06 4.89
N TYR A 89 -1.22 0.59 5.96
CA TYR A 89 0.16 0.50 6.43
C TYR A 89 0.55 -0.93 6.78
N TYR A 90 -0.34 -1.66 7.44
CA TYR A 90 -0.14 -3.06 7.78
C TYR A 90 0.06 -3.91 6.51
N GLN A 91 -0.80 -3.76 5.53
CA GLN A 91 -0.70 -4.49 4.26
C GLN A 91 0.61 -4.19 3.54
N ILE A 92 1.01 -2.93 3.45
CA ILE A 92 2.26 -2.52 2.81
C ILE A 92 3.47 -3.09 3.56
N ALA A 93 3.46 -3.04 4.88
CA ALA A 93 4.54 -3.56 5.70
C ALA A 93 4.66 -5.08 5.60
N CYS A 94 3.55 -5.81 5.62
CA CYS A 94 3.52 -7.26 5.40
C CYS A 94 4.04 -7.64 4.02
N LYS A 95 3.64 -6.92 2.99
CA LYS A 95 4.13 -7.10 1.62
C LYS A 95 5.63 -6.84 1.55
N GLY A 96 6.10 -5.76 2.16
CA GLY A 96 7.53 -5.44 2.24
C GLY A 96 8.33 -6.52 2.97
N ARG A 97 7.80 -7.07 4.05
CA ARG A 97 8.43 -8.17 4.78
C ARG A 97 8.57 -9.43 3.90
N SER A 98 7.54 -9.76 3.17
CA SER A 98 7.54 -10.87 2.20
C SER A 98 8.55 -10.64 1.07
N ASP A 99 8.68 -9.41 0.60
CA ASP A 99 9.52 -9.05 -0.54
C ASP A 99 11.00 -8.88 -0.18
N LEU A 100 11.38 -8.86 1.11
CA LEU A 100 12.77 -8.71 1.53
C LEU A 100 13.69 -9.76 0.91
N GLN A 101 13.22 -10.98 0.76
CA GLN A 101 14.01 -12.07 0.18
C GLN A 101 14.23 -11.91 -1.31
N LEU A 102 13.41 -11.13 -1.99
CA LEU A 102 13.48 -10.87 -3.43
C LEU A 102 14.32 -9.64 -3.76
N ALA A 103 14.63 -8.81 -2.78
CA ALA A 103 15.42 -7.61 -2.97
C ALA A 103 16.90 -7.96 -3.19
N VAL A 104 17.62 -7.08 -3.88
CA VAL A 104 19.07 -7.24 -4.10
C VAL A 104 19.81 -7.25 -2.76
N THR A 105 19.45 -6.35 -1.87
CA THR A 105 19.86 -6.39 -0.46
C THR A 105 18.64 -6.19 0.44
N GLN A 106 18.70 -6.68 1.67
CA GLN A 106 17.61 -6.51 2.62
C GLN A 106 17.40 -5.02 2.96
N GLU A 107 18.47 -4.25 3.03
CA GLU A 107 18.43 -2.81 3.25
C GLU A 107 17.63 -2.10 2.16
N GLN A 108 17.89 -2.42 0.90
CA GLN A 108 17.14 -1.86 -0.22
C GLN A 108 15.66 -2.25 -0.16
N GLY A 109 15.37 -3.49 0.17
CA GLY A 109 14.00 -3.97 0.33
C GLY A 109 13.26 -3.24 1.44
N PHE A 110 13.90 -3.05 2.58
CA PHE A 110 13.36 -2.29 3.70
C PHE A 110 13.11 -0.82 3.34
N GLU A 111 14.07 -0.17 2.75
CA GLU A 111 13.96 1.22 2.32
C GLU A 111 12.83 1.41 1.31
N MET A 112 12.68 0.46 0.39
CA MET A 112 11.57 0.50 -0.57
C MET A 112 10.21 0.35 0.10
N CYS A 113 10.11 -0.49 1.13
CA CYS A 113 8.90 -0.60 1.95
C CYS A 113 8.55 0.74 2.63
N VAL A 114 9.55 1.41 3.21
CA VAL A 114 9.36 2.74 3.83
C VAL A 114 8.92 3.77 2.79
N LEU A 115 9.50 3.77 1.60
CA LEU A 115 9.10 4.66 0.51
C LEU A 115 7.66 4.41 0.07
N ARG A 116 7.23 3.16 0.00
CA ARG A 116 5.83 2.81 -0.30
C ARG A 116 4.88 3.31 0.79
N LEU A 117 5.25 3.18 2.06
CA LEU A 117 4.47 3.72 3.17
C LEU A 117 4.33 5.24 3.06
N LEU A 118 5.41 5.95 2.74
CA LEU A 118 5.37 7.40 2.51
C LEU A 118 4.49 7.78 1.32
N ALA A 119 4.56 7.01 0.24
CA ALA A 119 3.78 7.29 -0.98
C ALA A 119 2.28 7.06 -0.78
N PHE A 120 1.90 6.11 0.06
CA PHE A 120 0.50 5.76 0.33
C PHE A 120 -0.05 6.34 1.63
N ARG A 121 0.71 7.22 2.31
CA ARG A 121 0.18 7.92 3.48
C ARG A 121 -1.05 8.75 3.09
N PRO A 122 -2.01 8.91 4.02
CA PRO A 122 -3.15 9.76 3.74
C PRO A 122 -2.70 11.23 3.58
N LEU A 123 -3.30 11.92 2.63
CA LEU A 123 -3.14 13.36 2.51
C LEU A 123 -3.91 14.03 3.65
N SER A 124 -3.26 14.93 4.37
CA SER A 124 -3.97 15.79 5.30
C SER A 124 -4.88 16.75 4.52
N VAL A 125 -6.00 17.14 5.14
CA VAL A 125 -7.01 18.01 4.49
C VAL A 125 -6.41 19.34 3.98
N GLY A 126 -5.28 19.79 4.53
CA GLY A 126 -4.56 20.96 4.06
C GLY A 126 -3.57 20.72 2.91
N GLU A 127 -3.30 19.45 2.59
CA GLU A 127 -2.36 19.09 1.50
C GLU A 127 -3.07 18.82 0.17
N ILE A 128 -4.39 18.84 0.14
CA ILE A 128 -5.15 18.93 -1.10
C ILE A 128 -5.04 20.39 -1.58
N THR A 129 -3.84 20.86 -1.81
CA THR A 129 -3.66 21.99 -2.68
C THR A 129 -4.08 21.51 -4.04
N VAL A 130 -5.20 22.02 -4.44
CA VAL A 130 -5.57 22.10 -5.83
C VAL A 130 -4.36 22.70 -6.55
N GLY A 131 -3.52 21.85 -7.10
CA GLY A 131 -2.61 22.23 -8.16
C GLY A 131 -3.47 22.56 -9.36
N GLY A 132 -4.35 23.52 -9.17
CA GLY A 132 -5.15 24.09 -10.20
C GLY A 132 -4.26 24.91 -11.09
N ASN A 133 -3.53 24.27 -11.94
CA ASN A 133 -3.19 24.89 -13.19
C ASN A 133 -4.48 24.82 -14.01
N ASN A 134 -5.35 25.79 -13.78
CA ASN A 134 -6.41 26.14 -14.67
C ASN A 134 -5.77 26.69 -15.95
N ASN A 135 -5.28 25.78 -16.75
CA ASN A 135 -5.17 26.01 -18.17
C ASN A 135 -6.43 25.37 -18.77
N PRO A 136 -7.39 26.15 -19.20
CA PRO A 136 -8.48 25.63 -19.99
C PRO A 136 -7.93 25.30 -21.38
N HIS A 137 -7.18 24.24 -21.49
CA HIS A 137 -7.10 23.57 -22.77
C HIS A 137 -8.48 22.94 -22.97
N HIS A 138 -9.28 23.61 -23.75
CA HIS A 138 -10.39 23.08 -24.48
C HIS A 138 -9.83 21.83 -25.20
N VAL A 139 -9.92 20.69 -24.56
CA VAL A 139 -9.82 19.43 -25.26
C VAL A 139 -11.16 19.29 -25.94
N ASP A 140 -11.18 19.65 -27.20
CA ASP A 140 -12.27 19.31 -28.10
C ASP A 140 -12.39 17.78 -28.04
N VAL A 141 -13.40 17.33 -27.31
CA VAL A 141 -13.77 15.92 -27.28
C VAL A 141 -14.41 15.67 -28.62
N PRO A 142 -13.81 14.89 -29.52
CA PRO A 142 -14.50 14.50 -30.73
C PRO A 142 -15.76 13.77 -30.32
N GLN A 143 -16.91 14.30 -30.70
CA GLN A 143 -18.18 13.62 -30.51
C GLN A 143 -18.12 12.24 -31.19
N PRO A 144 -18.58 11.19 -30.54
CA PRO A 144 -18.63 9.85 -31.15
C PRO A 144 -19.82 9.74 -32.06
N SER A 145 -19.74 10.37 -33.22
CA SER A 145 -20.80 10.27 -34.24
C SER A 145 -20.45 9.35 -35.41
N VAL A 146 -19.39 8.59 -35.34
CA VAL A 146 -18.94 7.73 -36.46
C VAL A 146 -18.97 6.24 -36.15
N ILE A 147 -19.35 5.82 -34.95
CA ILE A 147 -19.37 4.38 -34.59
C ILE A 147 -20.74 3.74 -34.78
N SER A 148 -21.77 4.54 -35.09
CA SER A 148 -23.16 4.05 -35.23
C SER A 148 -23.43 3.39 -36.57
N SER A 149 -22.62 3.58 -37.60
CA SER A 149 -22.89 3.03 -38.93
C SER A 149 -22.16 1.75 -39.27
N HIS A 150 -21.23 1.30 -38.44
CA HIS A 150 -20.44 0.08 -38.73
C HIS A 150 -20.94 -1.17 -37.99
N VAL A 151 -21.83 -1.04 -37.01
CA VAL A 151 -22.37 -2.16 -36.23
C VAL A 151 -23.61 -2.79 -36.89
N GLN A 152 -24.24 -2.12 -37.84
CA GLN A 152 -25.42 -2.67 -38.50
C GLN A 152 -25.13 -3.61 -39.70
N GLN A 153 -23.85 -3.79 -40.06
CA GLN A 153 -23.50 -4.67 -41.19
C GLN A 153 -22.98 -6.05 -40.80
N LEU A 154 -22.92 -6.37 -39.51
CA LEU A 154 -22.45 -7.67 -39.02
C LEU A 154 -23.55 -8.58 -38.45
N GLN A 155 -24.79 -8.25 -38.68
CA GLN A 155 -25.95 -9.14 -38.39
C GLN A 155 -26.51 -9.75 -39.68
N GLN A 156 -25.65 -10.37 -40.47
CA GLN A 156 -26.13 -11.40 -41.40
C GLN A 156 -25.75 -12.75 -40.79
N THR A 157 -26.75 -13.36 -40.20
CA THR A 157 -26.72 -14.74 -39.77
C THR A 157 -26.36 -15.65 -40.94
N PRO A 158 -25.39 -16.54 -40.82
CA PRO A 158 -25.20 -17.59 -41.85
C PRO A 158 -26.37 -18.55 -41.77
N GLN A 159 -27.01 -18.75 -42.89
CA GLN A 159 -28.06 -19.77 -43.06
C GLN A 159 -27.40 -21.15 -42.75
N PRO A 160 -28.18 -22.08 -42.18
CA PRO A 160 -27.66 -23.43 -41.95
C PRO A 160 -27.47 -24.14 -43.27
N VAL A 161 -26.26 -24.55 -43.52
CA VAL A 161 -25.92 -25.42 -44.64
C VAL A 161 -26.49 -26.79 -44.30
N ASN A 162 -27.46 -27.21 -45.09
CA ASN A 162 -28.08 -28.51 -45.02
C ASN A 162 -27.06 -29.56 -45.59
N ILE A 163 -26.38 -30.24 -44.72
CA ILE A 163 -25.51 -31.36 -45.13
C ILE A 163 -26.38 -32.61 -45.23
N GLN A 164 -26.78 -32.93 -46.43
CA GLN A 164 -27.33 -34.23 -46.75
C GLN A 164 -26.21 -35.27 -46.71
N LEU A 165 -26.24 -36.10 -45.73
CA LEU A 165 -25.43 -37.31 -45.66
C LEU A 165 -25.98 -38.26 -46.71
N ALA A 166 -25.21 -38.41 -47.78
CA ALA A 166 -25.39 -39.53 -48.71
C ALA A 166 -24.83 -40.80 -48.08
N VAL A 167 -25.70 -41.68 -47.62
CA VAL A 167 -25.35 -43.05 -47.24
C VAL A 167 -25.17 -43.81 -48.54
N GLN A 168 -23.96 -44.13 -48.92
CA GLN A 168 -23.71 -45.19 -49.88
C GLN A 168 -23.59 -46.50 -49.11
N GLN A 169 -24.56 -47.34 -49.33
CA GLN A 169 -24.46 -48.76 -49.11
C GLN A 169 -23.59 -49.38 -50.18
N GLU A 170 -22.52 -50.00 -49.79
CA GLU A 170 -21.94 -51.08 -50.59
C GLU A 170 -21.98 -52.40 -49.82
N VAL A 171 -22.40 -53.38 -50.50
CA VAL A 171 -22.63 -54.76 -50.25
C VAL A 171 -21.36 -55.50 -49.75
#